data_271532fcfa7ef0dee4122c2a7334104d
#
_entry.id   271532fcfa7ef0dee4122c2a7334104d
#
_cell.length_a   1.000
_cell.length_b   1.000
_cell.length_c   1.000
_cell.angle_alpha   90.00
_cell.angle_beta   90.00
_cell.angle_gamma   90.00
#
_symmetry.space_group_name_H-M   'P 1'
#
loop_
_entity.id
_entity.type
_entity.pdbx_description
1 polymer ?
#
loop_
_entity_poly.entity_id
_entity_poly.type
_entity_poly.pdbx_seq_one_letter_code
_entity_poly.pdbx_strand_id
1 'polypeptide(L)'
;MIQVNDLVTVFRTVLGWPYASPGYNNSRGIDCSGAFVYSYKKFGESIYHGSNRIVRVHCRNVQRVTSLSQLQVGMAIFKGREDVSKMSSAYRPGGRYYNPELPMDYYHIGLVTSVSPLEIVNATTPKARIDNVLSKWWCAGYLNAVSYGSGGTDGSPDSGSPDPSTPPCPPCPGTGDGTPGALPALPFQAKVTAQRGSTVNLRRSASKGDAVLLRVPIGSAVTVTELTNTTWWCVRYGSTTGFMMREFLAPVSA
;
A
#
# COMPACT_ATOMS: atom_id res chain seq x y z
N MET A 1 -4.50 -14.90 0.04
CA MET A 1 -4.22 -13.47 -0.32
C MET A 1 -3.60 -12.77 0.86
N ILE A 2 -2.54 -12.03 0.63
CA ILE A 2 -1.75 -11.31 1.65
C ILE A 2 -2.44 -9.97 1.93
N GLN A 3 -2.67 -9.61 3.18
CA GLN A 3 -3.15 -8.26 3.50
C GLN A 3 -2.04 -7.23 3.28
N VAL A 4 -2.36 -6.09 2.68
CA VAL A 4 -1.37 -5.07 2.31
C VAL A 4 -0.54 -4.58 3.51
N ASN A 5 -1.17 -4.39 4.66
CA ASN A 5 -0.47 -3.91 5.87
C ASN A 5 0.52 -4.94 6.42
N ASP A 6 0.17 -6.23 6.31
CA ASP A 6 1.04 -7.33 6.73
C ASP A 6 2.24 -7.44 5.79
N LEU A 7 2.01 -7.30 4.46
CA LEU A 7 3.09 -7.26 3.48
C LEU A 7 4.06 -6.11 3.77
N VAL A 8 3.56 -4.91 4.00
CA VAL A 8 4.38 -3.72 4.31
C VAL A 8 5.18 -3.95 5.59
N THR A 9 4.56 -4.51 6.62
CA THR A 9 5.23 -4.81 7.90
C THR A 9 6.39 -5.78 7.68
N VAL A 10 6.17 -6.89 6.99
CA VAL A 10 7.22 -7.87 6.69
C VAL A 10 8.27 -7.26 5.76
N PHE A 11 7.86 -6.51 4.73
CA PHE A 11 8.79 -5.93 3.78
C PHE A 11 9.73 -4.91 4.44
N ARG A 12 9.28 -4.17 5.43
CA ARG A 12 10.12 -3.24 6.21
C ARG A 12 11.18 -3.95 7.06
N THR A 13 11.03 -5.24 7.38
CA THR A 13 12.04 -5.99 8.14
C THR A 13 13.36 -6.17 7.38
N VAL A 14 13.35 -6.02 6.04
CA VAL A 14 14.59 -6.13 5.25
C VAL A 14 15.47 -4.87 5.31
N LEU A 15 14.99 -3.78 5.86
CA LEU A 15 15.77 -2.53 5.96
C LEU A 15 17.09 -2.77 6.69
N GLY A 16 18.16 -2.26 6.09
CA GLY A 16 19.52 -2.42 6.60
C GLY A 16 20.21 -3.72 6.20
N TRP A 17 19.50 -4.70 5.63
CA TRP A 17 20.14 -5.95 5.16
C TRP A 17 21.08 -5.66 4.01
N PRO A 18 22.26 -6.32 3.98
CA PRO A 18 23.25 -6.12 2.92
C PRO A 18 22.67 -6.51 1.56
N TYR A 19 23.04 -5.75 0.52
CA TYR A 19 22.70 -6.09 -0.85
C TYR A 19 23.60 -7.20 -1.38
N ALA A 20 23.00 -8.22 -1.98
CA ALA A 20 23.69 -9.26 -2.72
C ALA A 20 22.85 -9.64 -3.95
N SER A 21 23.50 -9.81 -5.12
CA SER A 21 22.81 -10.24 -6.35
C SER A 21 23.68 -11.27 -7.08
N PRO A 22 23.16 -12.51 -7.29
CA PRO A 22 21.90 -13.00 -6.75
C PRO A 22 21.91 -13.05 -5.22
N GLY A 23 20.75 -12.71 -4.60
CA GLY A 23 20.62 -12.67 -3.15
C GLY A 23 20.35 -14.03 -2.52
N TYR A 24 20.65 -14.15 -1.22
CA TYR A 24 20.28 -15.32 -0.41
C TYR A 24 18.81 -15.28 0.03
N ASN A 25 18.12 -14.18 -0.26
CA ASN A 25 16.74 -13.91 0.16
C ASN A 25 16.52 -14.00 1.69
N ASN A 26 17.51 -13.56 2.45
CA ASN A 26 17.51 -13.49 3.92
C ASN A 26 18.47 -12.39 4.40
N SER A 27 18.67 -12.29 5.73
CA SER A 27 19.50 -11.25 6.36
C SER A 27 20.99 -11.30 6.03
N ARG A 28 21.49 -12.37 5.41
CA ARG A 28 22.88 -12.45 4.94
C ARG A 28 23.12 -11.74 3.62
N GLY A 29 22.04 -11.51 2.85
CA GLY A 29 22.10 -10.78 1.59
C GLY A 29 20.80 -10.90 0.80
N ILE A 30 20.33 -9.78 0.28
CA ILE A 30 19.08 -9.70 -0.44
C ILE A 30 19.21 -8.79 -1.66
N ASP A 31 18.61 -9.16 -2.80
CA ASP A 31 18.46 -8.27 -3.94
C ASP A 31 17.04 -7.69 -4.03
N CYS A 32 16.81 -6.81 -5.01
CA CYS A 32 15.56 -6.08 -5.12
C CYS A 32 14.32 -6.98 -5.23
N SER A 33 14.36 -8.02 -6.05
CA SER A 33 13.26 -8.98 -6.19
C SER A 33 13.28 -10.06 -5.11
N GLY A 34 14.43 -10.34 -4.53
CA GLY A 34 14.59 -11.22 -3.37
C GLY A 34 13.85 -10.76 -2.14
N ALA A 35 13.69 -9.43 -1.97
CA ALA A 35 12.87 -8.85 -0.90
C ALA A 35 11.39 -9.27 -1.03
N PHE A 36 10.88 -9.36 -2.26
CA PHE A 36 9.54 -9.88 -2.52
C PHE A 36 9.45 -11.39 -2.26
N VAL A 37 10.45 -12.17 -2.73
CA VAL A 37 10.50 -13.62 -2.48
C VAL A 37 10.51 -13.90 -0.98
N TYR A 38 11.35 -13.19 -0.21
CA TYR A 38 11.41 -13.33 1.25
C TYR A 38 10.05 -13.01 1.89
N SER A 39 9.45 -11.87 1.52
CA SER A 39 8.20 -11.41 2.12
C SER A 39 7.03 -12.35 1.82
N TYR A 40 6.88 -12.79 0.57
CA TYR A 40 5.82 -13.73 0.18
C TYR A 40 5.93 -15.07 0.91
N LYS A 41 7.17 -15.58 1.08
CA LYS A 41 7.41 -16.82 1.82
C LYS A 41 6.91 -16.76 3.26
N LYS A 42 6.89 -15.58 3.91
CA LYS A 42 6.36 -15.43 5.27
C LYS A 42 4.86 -15.69 5.36
N PHE A 43 4.15 -15.59 4.24
CA PHE A 43 2.71 -15.83 4.15
C PHE A 43 2.38 -17.19 3.49
N GLY A 44 3.38 -18.05 3.26
CA GLY A 44 3.18 -19.31 2.54
C GLY A 44 2.94 -19.14 1.04
N GLU A 45 3.14 -17.92 0.52
CA GLU A 45 2.95 -17.57 -0.88
C GLU A 45 4.29 -17.57 -1.64
N SER A 46 4.21 -17.63 -2.96
CA SER A 46 5.39 -17.57 -3.83
C SER A 46 5.27 -16.48 -4.87
N ILE A 47 6.41 -15.86 -5.19
CA ILE A 47 6.54 -14.90 -6.28
C ILE A 47 7.84 -15.19 -7.02
N TYR A 48 7.88 -14.90 -8.32
CA TYR A 48 9.07 -15.14 -9.12
C TYR A 48 10.24 -14.21 -8.72
N HIS A 49 11.45 -14.74 -8.68
CA HIS A 49 12.67 -13.98 -8.39
C HIS A 49 13.15 -13.27 -9.66
N GLY A 50 12.68 -12.05 -9.91
CA GLY A 50 13.04 -11.24 -11.06
C GLY A 50 12.02 -10.14 -11.36
N SER A 51 12.46 -8.89 -11.33
CA SER A 51 11.62 -7.70 -11.49
C SER A 51 10.85 -7.67 -12.82
N ASN A 52 11.50 -8.06 -13.93
CA ASN A 52 10.86 -8.14 -15.25
C ASN A 52 9.69 -9.13 -15.31
N ARG A 53 9.77 -10.24 -14.55
CA ARG A 53 8.66 -11.18 -14.47
C ARG A 53 7.58 -10.70 -13.51
N ILE A 54 7.99 -10.10 -12.41
CA ILE A 54 7.04 -9.58 -11.43
C ILE A 54 6.12 -8.55 -12.07
N VAL A 55 6.65 -7.58 -12.80
CA VAL A 55 5.84 -6.53 -13.43
C VAL A 55 4.84 -7.09 -14.46
N ARG A 56 5.23 -8.14 -15.23
CA ARG A 56 4.42 -8.66 -16.32
C ARG A 56 3.43 -9.76 -15.93
N VAL A 57 3.73 -10.51 -14.87
CA VAL A 57 2.98 -11.72 -14.50
C VAL A 57 2.32 -11.60 -13.13
N HIS A 58 2.96 -10.89 -12.21
CA HIS A 58 2.51 -10.80 -10.82
C HIS A 58 1.91 -9.45 -10.45
N CYS A 59 1.86 -8.51 -11.41
CA CYS A 59 1.18 -7.22 -11.23
C CYS A 59 -0.01 -7.08 -12.16
N ARG A 60 -1.00 -6.31 -11.71
CA ARG A 60 -2.14 -5.82 -12.51
C ARG A 60 -2.16 -4.29 -12.49
N ASN A 61 -2.85 -3.68 -13.46
CA ASN A 61 -3.02 -2.23 -13.57
C ASN A 61 -1.68 -1.48 -13.50
N VAL A 62 -0.68 -1.99 -14.24
CA VAL A 62 0.64 -1.36 -14.27
C VAL A 62 0.55 -0.08 -15.08
N GLN A 63 0.95 1.04 -14.49
CA GLN A 63 0.86 2.35 -15.12
C GLN A 63 2.12 3.17 -14.90
N ARG A 64 2.39 4.09 -15.83
CA ARG A 64 3.42 5.11 -15.68
C ARG A 64 3.12 5.97 -14.45
N VAL A 65 4.14 6.25 -13.63
CA VAL A 65 3.97 7.06 -12.42
C VAL A 65 4.69 8.40 -12.60
N THR A 66 3.93 9.48 -12.48
CA THR A 66 4.42 10.86 -12.57
C THR A 66 3.99 11.70 -11.36
N SER A 67 3.02 11.21 -10.59
CA SER A 67 2.45 11.89 -9.41
C SER A 67 2.27 10.91 -8.25
N LEU A 68 2.34 11.41 -7.02
CA LEU A 68 2.07 10.62 -5.81
C LEU A 68 0.63 10.12 -5.74
N SER A 69 -0.33 10.84 -6.34
CA SER A 69 -1.75 10.45 -6.39
C SER A 69 -2.00 9.14 -7.15
N GLN A 70 -1.04 8.70 -7.98
CA GLN A 70 -1.09 7.45 -8.72
C GLN A 70 -0.56 6.26 -7.90
N LEU A 71 -0.05 6.51 -6.70
CA LEU A 71 0.50 5.48 -5.83
C LEU A 71 -0.46 5.10 -4.72
N GLN A 72 -0.42 3.83 -4.37
CA GLN A 72 -1.05 3.27 -3.17
C GLN A 72 -0.03 2.44 -2.40
N VAL A 73 -0.16 2.44 -1.07
CA VAL A 73 0.64 1.58 -0.20
C VAL A 73 0.47 0.12 -0.61
N GLY A 74 1.58 -0.60 -0.69
CA GLY A 74 1.63 -2.00 -1.13
C GLY A 74 1.82 -2.19 -2.64
N MET A 75 1.77 -1.14 -3.46
CA MET A 75 2.10 -1.27 -4.88
C MET A 75 3.58 -1.63 -5.06
N ALA A 76 3.85 -2.53 -5.99
CA ALA A 76 5.20 -2.71 -6.52
C ALA A 76 5.52 -1.55 -7.47
N ILE A 77 6.73 -0.99 -7.33
CA ILE A 77 7.19 0.14 -8.15
C ILE A 77 8.52 -0.21 -8.80
N PHE A 78 8.71 0.20 -10.05
CA PHE A 78 9.79 -0.27 -10.91
C PHE A 78 10.61 0.87 -11.51
N LYS A 79 11.93 0.65 -11.60
CA LYS A 79 12.80 1.45 -12.47
C LYS A 79 12.90 0.74 -13.81
N GLY A 80 12.74 1.51 -14.88
CA GLY A 80 12.80 1.02 -16.25
C GLY A 80 13.91 1.70 -17.05
N ARG A 81 14.37 1.03 -18.10
CA ARG A 81 15.26 1.59 -19.10
C ARG A 81 14.84 1.12 -20.49
N GLU A 82 15.07 1.95 -21.49
CA GLU A 82 14.74 1.66 -22.88
C GLU A 82 15.70 0.64 -23.51
N ASP A 83 16.96 0.62 -23.06
CA ASP A 83 17.91 -0.39 -23.50
C ASP A 83 17.53 -1.77 -23.00
N VAL A 84 16.97 -2.56 -23.89
CA VAL A 84 16.53 -3.94 -23.67
C VAL A 84 17.59 -4.99 -24.03
N SER A 85 18.81 -4.57 -24.41
CA SER A 85 19.89 -5.48 -24.85
C SER A 85 20.25 -6.53 -23.81
N LYS A 86 20.15 -6.18 -22.52
CA LYS A 86 20.44 -7.07 -21.37
C LYS A 86 19.19 -7.78 -20.84
N MET A 87 18.01 -7.48 -21.37
CA MET A 87 16.77 -8.15 -20.96
C MET A 87 16.71 -9.54 -21.58
N SER A 88 16.29 -10.55 -20.79
CA SER A 88 16.10 -11.91 -21.30
C SER A 88 15.15 -11.96 -22.50
N SER A 89 15.45 -12.84 -23.47
CA SER A 89 14.60 -13.07 -24.64
C SER A 89 13.16 -13.44 -24.29
N ALA A 90 12.92 -14.03 -23.12
CA ALA A 90 11.58 -14.35 -22.63
C ALA A 90 10.64 -13.14 -22.50
N TYR A 91 11.18 -11.91 -22.41
CA TYR A 91 10.41 -10.66 -22.25
C TYR A 91 10.46 -9.74 -23.48
N ARG A 92 11.19 -10.14 -24.55
CA ARG A 92 11.28 -9.42 -25.83
C ARG A 92 10.20 -9.89 -26.80
N PRO A 93 9.96 -9.21 -27.93
CA PRO A 93 9.03 -9.66 -28.96
C PRO A 93 9.24 -11.14 -29.32
N GLY A 94 8.16 -11.91 -29.33
CA GLY A 94 8.17 -13.37 -29.52
C GLY A 94 8.48 -14.19 -28.26
N GLY A 95 8.88 -13.58 -27.15
CA GLY A 95 9.14 -14.27 -25.88
C GLY A 95 7.85 -14.61 -25.11
N ARG A 96 7.91 -15.66 -24.28
CA ARG A 96 6.74 -16.20 -23.54
C ARG A 96 6.04 -15.17 -22.63
N TYR A 97 6.76 -14.17 -22.14
CA TYR A 97 6.25 -13.16 -21.21
C TYR A 97 6.35 -11.75 -21.80
N TYR A 98 6.43 -11.66 -23.11
CA TYR A 98 6.39 -10.38 -23.78
C TYR A 98 5.02 -9.72 -23.58
N ASN A 99 5.05 -8.44 -23.25
CA ASN A 99 3.86 -7.60 -23.17
C ASN A 99 4.19 -6.27 -23.88
N PRO A 100 3.49 -5.93 -24.98
CA PRO A 100 3.75 -4.69 -25.74
C PRO A 100 3.46 -3.42 -24.93
N GLU A 101 2.58 -3.48 -23.93
CA GLU A 101 2.31 -2.36 -23.02
C GLU A 101 3.44 -2.14 -22.00
N LEU A 102 4.34 -3.12 -21.86
CA LEU A 102 5.47 -3.09 -20.94
C LEU A 102 6.79 -3.32 -21.71
N PRO A 103 7.16 -2.42 -22.66
CA PRO A 103 8.26 -2.67 -23.59
C PRO A 103 9.66 -2.57 -22.98
N MET A 104 9.80 -1.93 -21.82
CA MET A 104 11.09 -1.60 -21.21
C MET A 104 11.71 -2.77 -20.44
N ASP A 105 13.02 -2.67 -20.19
CA ASP A 105 13.69 -3.49 -19.18
C ASP A 105 13.46 -2.90 -17.79
N TYR A 106 12.62 -3.56 -17.00
CA TYR A 106 12.32 -3.20 -15.62
C TYR A 106 13.35 -3.85 -14.69
N TYR A 107 14.53 -3.25 -14.62
CA TYR A 107 15.72 -3.85 -14.00
C TYR A 107 15.75 -3.76 -12.47
N HIS A 108 14.86 -2.99 -11.85
CA HIS A 108 14.83 -2.80 -10.39
C HIS A 108 13.40 -2.65 -9.88
N ILE A 109 13.16 -3.10 -8.64
CA ILE A 109 11.84 -3.11 -8.01
C ILE A 109 11.94 -2.68 -6.55
N GLY A 110 10.92 -1.97 -6.08
CA GLY A 110 10.66 -1.65 -4.67
C GLY A 110 9.20 -1.81 -4.31
N LEU A 111 8.88 -1.69 -3.04
CA LEU A 111 7.53 -1.67 -2.51
C LEU A 111 7.22 -0.28 -1.97
N VAL A 112 6.09 0.30 -2.36
CA VAL A 112 5.57 1.54 -1.77
C VAL A 112 5.06 1.23 -0.36
N THR A 113 5.72 1.75 0.65
CA THR A 113 5.37 1.50 2.07
C THR A 113 4.72 2.68 2.74
N SER A 114 4.80 3.87 2.12
CA SER A 114 4.06 5.07 2.47
C SER A 114 3.97 5.98 1.23
N VAL A 115 2.90 6.74 1.11
CA VAL A 115 2.73 7.73 0.02
C VAL A 115 2.96 9.14 0.54
N SER A 116 2.65 9.40 1.81
CA SER A 116 2.82 10.73 2.42
C SER A 116 3.34 10.61 3.87
N PRO A 117 4.65 10.84 4.11
CA PRO A 117 5.71 11.07 3.13
C PRO A 117 5.95 9.83 2.24
N LEU A 118 6.48 10.05 1.03
CA LEU A 118 6.81 8.94 0.15
C LEU A 118 7.92 8.08 0.75
N GLU A 119 7.65 6.79 0.86
CA GLU A 119 8.63 5.78 1.25
C GLU A 119 8.52 4.56 0.33
N ILE A 120 9.61 4.26 -0.34
CA ILE A 120 9.75 3.09 -1.20
C ILE A 120 10.89 2.25 -0.62
N VAL A 121 10.54 1.14 0.01
CA VAL A 121 11.54 0.19 0.50
C VAL A 121 12.05 -0.64 -0.68
N ASN A 122 13.37 -0.66 -0.84
CA ASN A 122 14.02 -1.43 -1.90
C ASN A 122 15.40 -1.92 -1.47
N ALA A 123 15.82 -3.08 -1.97
CA ALA A 123 17.16 -3.59 -1.77
C ALA A 123 18.06 -3.14 -2.91
N THR A 124 19.07 -2.37 -2.58
CA THR A 124 20.06 -1.80 -3.51
C THR A 124 21.40 -1.68 -2.80
N THR A 125 22.48 -1.49 -3.55
CA THR A 125 23.84 -1.34 -2.99
C THR A 125 23.94 -0.08 -2.12
N PRO A 126 24.56 -0.13 -0.92
CA PRO A 126 25.17 -1.33 -0.30
C PRO A 126 24.17 -2.15 0.55
N LYS A 127 22.96 -1.64 0.82
CA LYS A 127 21.96 -2.26 1.69
C LYS A 127 20.55 -1.86 1.33
N ALA A 128 19.57 -2.65 1.77
CA ALA A 128 18.16 -2.29 1.66
C ALA A 128 17.86 -0.99 2.43
N ARG A 129 17.12 -0.10 1.78
CA ARG A 129 16.84 1.26 2.28
C ARG A 129 15.50 1.79 1.80
N ILE A 130 15.13 2.97 2.29
CA ILE A 130 14.01 3.75 1.81
C ILE A 130 14.51 4.75 0.77
N ASP A 131 13.87 4.76 -0.40
CA ASP A 131 13.94 5.86 -1.37
C ASP A 131 12.66 6.71 -1.23
N ASN A 132 12.80 8.03 -1.37
CA ASN A 132 11.70 9.00 -1.25
C ASN A 132 11.59 9.94 -2.46
N VAL A 133 12.25 9.62 -3.58
CA VAL A 133 12.30 10.43 -4.79
C VAL A 133 11.57 9.70 -5.92
N LEU A 134 10.32 10.14 -6.22
CA LEU A 134 9.46 9.51 -7.20
C LEU A 134 10.04 9.51 -8.61
N SER A 135 10.71 10.59 -9.03
CA SER A 135 11.27 10.74 -10.39
C SER A 135 12.32 9.68 -10.77
N LYS A 136 12.83 8.93 -9.80
CA LYS A 136 13.74 7.79 -10.05
C LYS A 136 13.01 6.51 -10.45
N TRP A 137 11.69 6.49 -10.40
CA TRP A 137 10.85 5.33 -10.64
C TRP A 137 10.01 5.55 -11.91
N TRP A 138 9.72 4.46 -12.62
CA TRP A 138 9.05 4.54 -13.93
C TRP A 138 7.57 4.22 -13.87
N CYS A 139 7.22 3.06 -13.34
CA CYS A 139 5.84 2.61 -13.27
C CYS A 139 5.57 1.87 -11.95
N ALA A 140 4.30 1.74 -11.60
CA ALA A 140 3.86 0.97 -10.46
C ALA A 140 2.64 0.11 -10.83
N GLY A 141 2.43 -0.98 -10.10
CA GLY A 141 1.29 -1.87 -10.28
C GLY A 141 0.90 -2.58 -8.99
N TYR A 142 -0.34 -3.05 -8.94
CA TYR A 142 -0.87 -3.82 -7.83
C TYR A 142 -0.38 -5.27 -7.91
N LEU A 143 0.09 -5.81 -6.81
CA LEU A 143 0.50 -7.22 -6.72
C LEU A 143 -0.75 -8.12 -6.69
N ASN A 144 -0.81 -9.13 -7.56
CA ASN A 144 -2.00 -9.99 -7.73
C ASN A 144 -2.39 -10.76 -6.47
N ALA A 145 -1.40 -11.21 -5.67
CA ALA A 145 -1.64 -11.96 -4.44
C ALA A 145 -1.94 -11.08 -3.22
N VAL A 146 -2.02 -9.75 -3.40
CA VAL A 146 -2.21 -8.79 -2.30
C VAL A 146 -3.62 -8.20 -2.32
N SER A 147 -4.26 -8.19 -1.15
CA SER A 147 -5.55 -7.53 -0.91
C SER A 147 -5.30 -6.10 -0.43
N TYR A 148 -5.83 -5.13 -1.17
CA TYR A 148 -5.62 -3.70 -0.92
C TYR A 148 -6.74 -3.04 -0.11
N GLY A 149 -7.76 -3.82 0.33
CA GLY A 149 -8.98 -3.26 0.92
C GLY A 149 -9.80 -2.47 -0.12
N SER A 150 -11.07 -2.21 0.18
CA SER A 150 -12.00 -1.48 -0.73
C SER A 150 -11.64 0.01 -0.80
N GLY A 151 -10.71 0.35 -1.67
CA GLY A 151 -10.23 1.72 -1.90
C GLY A 151 -9.59 1.91 -3.28
N GLY A 152 -9.84 1.01 -4.23
CA GLY A 152 -9.37 1.11 -5.60
C GLY A 152 -10.52 0.78 -6.57
N THR A 153 -10.78 1.67 -7.51
CA THR A 153 -11.73 1.51 -8.60
C THR A 153 -11.43 0.25 -9.39
N ASP A 154 -12.20 -0.80 -9.17
CA ASP A 154 -12.23 -1.96 -10.04
C ASP A 154 -12.96 -1.60 -11.34
N GLY A 155 -12.19 -1.24 -12.35
CA GLY A 155 -12.64 -1.23 -13.73
C GLY A 155 -12.32 -2.59 -14.36
N SER A 156 -13.18 -3.58 -14.18
CA SER A 156 -13.20 -4.77 -15.03
C SER A 156 -14.63 -5.00 -15.51
N PRO A 157 -14.85 -5.11 -16.83
CA PRO A 157 -16.15 -5.53 -17.31
C PRO A 157 -16.20 -7.06 -17.26
N ASP A 158 -16.80 -7.61 -16.23
CA ASP A 158 -17.21 -9.02 -16.26
C ASP A 158 -18.70 -9.09 -16.56
N SER A 159 -19.00 -9.60 -17.75
CA SER A 159 -20.31 -9.98 -18.20
C SER A 159 -20.62 -11.39 -17.67
N GLY A 160 -21.31 -11.44 -16.54
CA GLY A 160 -21.85 -12.70 -15.97
C GLY A 160 -23.27 -12.48 -15.45
N SER A 161 -24.24 -13.00 -16.19
CA SER A 161 -25.68 -13.02 -15.87
C SER A 161 -25.97 -13.65 -14.50
N PRO A 162 -26.93 -13.16 -13.72
CA PRO A 162 -27.30 -13.77 -12.45
C PRO A 162 -28.16 -15.01 -12.65
N ASP A 163 -27.77 -16.10 -12.00
CA ASP A 163 -28.59 -17.32 -11.85
C ASP A 163 -29.63 -17.10 -10.73
N PRO A 164 -30.95 -17.27 -10.99
CA PRO A 164 -32.00 -17.03 -10.02
C PRO A 164 -32.44 -18.32 -9.33
N SER A 165 -31.60 -18.90 -8.45
CA SER A 165 -32.08 -20.02 -7.59
C SER A 165 -31.23 -20.19 -6.32
N THR A 166 -31.47 -19.30 -5.33
CA THR A 166 -31.15 -19.63 -3.93
C THR A 166 -32.19 -18.96 -3.03
N PRO A 167 -32.92 -19.70 -2.20
CA PRO A 167 -33.96 -19.12 -1.33
C PRO A 167 -33.36 -18.35 -0.14
N PRO A 168 -34.09 -17.36 0.41
CA PRO A 168 -33.59 -16.51 1.49
C PRO A 168 -33.62 -17.22 2.85
N CYS A 169 -32.58 -17.04 3.62
CA CYS A 169 -32.49 -17.43 5.02
C CYS A 169 -33.36 -16.55 5.93
N PRO A 170 -34.02 -17.10 6.96
CA PRO A 170 -34.90 -16.35 7.84
C PRO A 170 -34.15 -15.41 8.80
N PRO A 171 -34.80 -14.34 9.27
CA PRO A 171 -34.16 -13.30 10.08
C PRO A 171 -33.98 -13.75 11.54
N CYS A 172 -32.81 -13.49 12.11
CA CYS A 172 -32.57 -13.55 13.54
C CYS A 172 -33.07 -12.29 14.23
N PRO A 173 -33.66 -12.38 15.45
CA PRO A 173 -34.26 -11.23 16.12
C PRO A 173 -33.25 -10.34 16.82
N GLY A 174 -33.41 -9.10 16.59
CA GLY A 174 -33.12 -7.83 17.21
C GLY A 174 -32.04 -7.68 18.26
N THR A 175 -31.14 -6.74 17.96
CA THR A 175 -30.80 -5.65 18.89
C THR A 175 -30.30 -4.45 18.07
N GLY A 176 -30.92 -3.29 18.29
CA GLY A 176 -30.34 -1.94 18.19
C GLY A 176 -29.73 -1.48 16.88
N ASP A 177 -30.52 -0.83 16.12
CA ASP A 177 -30.28 0.27 15.18
C ASP A 177 -28.88 0.89 15.24
N GLY A 178 -28.18 0.84 14.13
CA GLY A 178 -26.88 1.46 13.90
C GLY A 178 -26.23 0.97 12.61
N THR A 179 -26.88 1.23 11.45
CA THR A 179 -26.21 1.13 10.13
C THR A 179 -24.88 1.87 10.20
N PRO A 180 -23.71 1.26 9.87
CA PRO A 180 -22.48 2.03 9.70
C PRO A 180 -22.65 2.93 8.49
N GLY A 181 -23.00 4.20 8.73
CA GLY A 181 -23.14 5.20 7.70
C GLY A 181 -21.85 5.32 6.90
N ALA A 182 -21.95 5.44 5.59
CA ALA A 182 -20.84 5.80 4.74
C ALA A 182 -20.16 7.04 5.32
N LEU A 183 -18.82 7.03 5.37
CA LEU A 183 -18.04 8.17 5.86
C LEU A 183 -18.36 9.39 5.00
N PRO A 184 -18.46 10.59 5.61
CA PRO A 184 -18.70 11.82 4.86
C PRO A 184 -17.61 12.06 3.82
N ALA A 185 -17.93 12.83 2.76
CA ALA A 185 -16.92 13.26 1.79
C ALA A 185 -15.84 14.12 2.46
N LEU A 186 -14.58 13.92 2.06
CA LEU A 186 -13.46 14.73 2.58
C LEU A 186 -13.48 16.15 2.00
N PRO A 187 -13.08 17.17 2.80
CA PRO A 187 -12.80 17.11 4.22
C PRO A 187 -14.08 17.11 5.06
N PHE A 188 -14.11 16.41 6.21
CA PHE A 188 -15.25 16.40 7.12
C PHE A 188 -14.84 16.64 8.57
N GLN A 189 -15.82 17.01 9.41
CA GLN A 189 -15.62 17.21 10.84
C GLN A 189 -15.72 15.89 11.61
N ALA A 190 -14.81 15.69 12.56
CA ALA A 190 -14.87 14.59 13.51
C ALA A 190 -14.64 15.11 14.94
N LYS A 191 -15.27 14.46 15.90
CA LYS A 191 -15.06 14.71 17.33
C LYS A 191 -14.00 13.77 17.87
N VAL A 192 -13.04 14.28 18.62
CA VAL A 192 -12.02 13.45 19.29
C VAL A 192 -12.65 12.72 20.47
N THR A 193 -12.54 11.40 20.50
CA THR A 193 -13.12 10.52 21.52
C THR A 193 -12.06 9.56 22.07
N ALA A 194 -12.14 9.24 23.36
CA ALA A 194 -11.41 8.14 23.97
C ALA A 194 -12.11 7.70 25.25
N GLN A 195 -11.98 6.43 25.60
CA GLN A 195 -12.60 5.87 26.83
C GLN A 195 -11.82 6.23 28.10
N ARG A 196 -10.54 6.61 27.97
CA ARG A 196 -9.66 6.95 29.10
C ARG A 196 -8.75 8.12 28.72
N GLY A 197 -8.33 8.88 29.74
CA GLY A 197 -7.46 10.04 29.56
C GLY A 197 -8.25 11.33 29.28
N SER A 198 -7.54 12.44 29.10
CA SER A 198 -8.13 13.77 28.79
C SER A 198 -7.76 14.26 27.41
N THR A 199 -6.76 13.66 26.77
CA THR A 199 -6.24 14.09 25.47
C THR A 199 -5.88 12.89 24.58
N VAL A 200 -5.86 13.13 23.27
CA VAL A 200 -5.37 12.18 22.26
C VAL A 200 -4.19 12.82 21.52
N ASN A 201 -3.17 12.03 21.23
CA ASN A 201 -1.97 12.52 20.58
C ASN A 201 -2.19 12.74 19.07
N LEU A 202 -1.91 13.94 18.62
CA LEU A 202 -1.71 14.29 17.21
C LEU A 202 -0.23 14.12 16.89
N ARG A 203 0.11 13.26 15.94
CA ARG A 203 1.48 12.85 15.66
C ARG A 203 1.96 13.35 14.30
N ARG A 204 3.27 13.42 14.14
CA ARG A 204 3.91 13.86 12.89
C ARG A 204 3.70 12.87 11.75
N SER A 205 3.59 11.58 12.05
CA SER A 205 3.30 10.55 11.06
C SER A 205 2.29 9.54 11.60
N ALA A 206 1.77 8.67 10.72
CA ALA A 206 0.84 7.59 11.02
C ALA A 206 1.52 6.43 11.79
N SER A 207 2.17 6.73 12.91
CA SER A 207 2.92 5.78 13.74
C SER A 207 2.85 6.11 15.23
N LYS A 208 2.67 5.06 16.07
CA LYS A 208 2.68 5.22 17.55
C LYS A 208 4.06 5.64 18.09
N GLY A 209 5.14 5.34 17.38
CA GLY A 209 6.51 5.65 17.78
C GLY A 209 6.99 7.04 17.36
N ASP A 210 6.24 7.78 16.53
CA ASP A 210 6.70 9.08 16.04
C ASP A 210 6.34 10.23 17.01
N ALA A 211 6.96 11.38 16.77
CA ALA A 211 6.83 12.57 17.61
C ALA A 211 5.38 13.03 17.74
N VAL A 212 4.99 13.38 18.96
CA VAL A 212 3.71 14.00 19.26
C VAL A 212 3.84 15.51 18.96
N LEU A 213 3.08 15.98 17.97
CA LEU A 213 3.03 17.41 17.62
C LEU A 213 2.18 18.20 18.62
N LEU A 214 1.05 17.59 19.01
CA LEU A 214 0.08 18.22 19.90
C LEU A 214 -0.73 17.15 20.64
N ARG A 215 -1.21 17.48 21.84
CA ARG A 215 -2.20 16.71 22.60
C ARG A 215 -3.55 17.37 22.48
N VAL A 216 -4.47 16.75 21.73
CA VAL A 216 -5.81 17.30 21.46
C VAL A 216 -6.76 16.84 22.55
N PRO A 217 -7.49 17.76 23.22
CA PRO A 217 -8.47 17.38 24.25
C PRO A 217 -9.58 16.52 23.70
N ILE A 218 -10.02 15.53 24.49
CA ILE A 218 -11.21 14.74 24.17
C ILE A 218 -12.41 15.68 24.08
N GLY A 219 -13.29 15.48 23.09
CA GLY A 219 -14.42 16.34 22.85
C GLY A 219 -14.15 17.44 21.81
N SER A 220 -12.89 17.72 21.49
CA SER A 220 -12.53 18.71 20.47
C SER A 220 -13.00 18.29 19.08
N ALA A 221 -13.39 19.28 18.28
CA ALA A 221 -13.64 19.10 16.85
C ALA A 221 -12.31 19.20 16.07
N VAL A 222 -12.12 18.28 15.14
CA VAL A 222 -10.98 18.26 14.20
C VAL A 222 -11.51 18.09 12.77
N THR A 223 -10.80 18.64 11.80
CA THR A 223 -11.12 18.42 10.39
C THR A 223 -10.32 17.23 9.87
N VAL A 224 -10.98 16.17 9.45
CA VAL A 224 -10.35 15.04 8.74
C VAL A 224 -10.12 15.48 7.31
N THR A 225 -8.86 15.52 6.90
CA THR A 225 -8.43 15.95 5.56
C THR A 225 -8.07 14.80 4.66
N GLU A 226 -7.73 13.62 5.25
CA GLU A 226 -7.33 12.44 4.51
C GLU A 226 -7.54 11.18 5.35
N LEU A 227 -8.04 10.12 4.73
CA LEU A 227 -8.11 8.78 5.30
C LEU A 227 -6.82 8.04 4.94
N THR A 228 -5.76 8.27 5.69
CA THR A 228 -4.41 7.80 5.37
C THR A 228 -4.31 6.28 5.32
N ASN A 229 -5.00 5.60 6.24
CA ASN A 229 -5.20 4.14 6.23
C ASN A 229 -6.32 3.75 7.20
N THR A 230 -6.58 2.45 7.36
CA THR A 230 -7.64 1.94 8.24
C THR A 230 -7.46 2.31 9.71
N THR A 231 -6.24 2.59 10.15
CA THR A 231 -5.88 2.87 11.54
C THR A 231 -5.61 4.35 11.81
N TRP A 232 -5.14 5.11 10.82
CA TRP A 232 -4.70 6.49 10.97
C TRP A 232 -5.34 7.40 9.94
N TRP A 233 -5.84 8.55 10.41
CA TRP A 233 -6.35 9.63 9.57
C TRP A 233 -5.52 10.89 9.74
N CYS A 234 -5.30 11.60 8.64
CA CYS A 234 -4.72 12.94 8.68
C CYS A 234 -5.80 13.92 9.13
N VAL A 235 -5.53 14.67 10.18
CA VAL A 235 -6.47 15.62 10.77
C VAL A 235 -5.81 16.97 11.01
N ARG A 236 -6.60 18.03 10.92
CA ARG A 236 -6.21 19.40 11.28
C ARG A 236 -6.94 19.80 12.55
N TYR A 237 -6.14 20.29 13.54
CA TYR A 237 -6.63 20.90 14.76
C TYR A 237 -6.01 22.29 14.90
N GLY A 238 -6.81 23.36 14.82
CA GLY A 238 -6.31 24.72 14.68
C GLY A 238 -5.41 24.87 13.45
N SER A 239 -4.19 25.35 13.62
CA SER A 239 -3.19 25.48 12.55
C SER A 239 -2.31 24.23 12.37
N THR A 240 -2.43 23.22 13.23
CA THR A 240 -1.56 22.02 13.21
C THR A 240 -2.25 20.88 12.46
N THR A 241 -1.55 20.35 11.46
CA THR A 241 -1.95 19.13 10.73
C THR A 241 -1.05 17.98 11.16
N GLY A 242 -1.65 16.80 11.35
CA GLY A 242 -0.93 15.60 11.76
C GLY A 242 -1.82 14.37 11.70
N PHE A 243 -1.36 13.28 12.30
CA PHE A 243 -2.02 11.98 12.23
C PHE A 243 -2.61 11.59 13.60
N MET A 244 -3.85 11.14 13.57
CA MET A 244 -4.56 10.61 14.74
C MET A 244 -5.13 9.24 14.40
N MET A 245 -5.16 8.32 15.36
CA MET A 245 -5.76 7.00 15.14
C MET A 245 -7.26 7.13 14.96
N ARG A 246 -7.80 6.43 13.96
CA ARG A 246 -9.23 6.41 13.62
C ARG A 246 -10.12 6.08 14.82
N GLU A 247 -9.68 5.17 15.67
CA GLU A 247 -10.45 4.74 16.87
C GLU A 247 -10.78 5.90 17.82
N PHE A 248 -10.04 7.01 17.71
CA PHE A 248 -10.26 8.21 18.51
C PHE A 248 -11.06 9.30 17.78
N LEU A 249 -11.63 8.99 16.61
CA LEU A 249 -12.32 9.95 15.76
C LEU A 249 -13.75 9.47 15.45
N ALA A 250 -14.73 10.19 15.97
CA ALA A 250 -16.15 10.00 15.65
C ALA A 250 -16.56 11.02 14.57
N PRO A 251 -16.84 10.61 13.32
CA PRO A 251 -17.38 11.52 12.31
C PRO A 251 -18.64 12.22 12.80
N VAL A 252 -18.73 13.52 12.55
CA VAL A 252 -19.95 14.29 12.82
C VAL A 252 -20.76 14.30 11.54
N SER A 253 -21.95 13.70 11.59
CA SER A 253 -22.92 13.80 10.48
C SER A 253 -23.35 15.25 10.32
N ALA A 254 -23.42 15.72 9.06
CA ALA A 254 -23.92 17.03 8.73
C ALA A 254 -25.43 17.11 8.95
#